data_41af550111c6a456c66e4e318c4f8115
#
_entry.id   41af550111c6a456c66e4e318c4f8115
#
_cell.length_a   1.000
_cell.length_b   1.000
_cell.length_c   1.000
_cell.angle_alpha   90.00
_cell.angle_beta   90.00
_cell.angle_gamma   90.00
#
_symmetry.space_group_name_H-M   'P 1'
#
loop_
_entity.id
_entity.type
_entity.pdbx_description
1 polymer ?
#
loop_
_entity_poly.entity_id
_entity_poly.type
_entity_poly.pdbx_seq_one_letter_code
_entity_poly.pdbx_strand_id
1 'polypeptide(L)'
;MRRLLNCAANATKALRTKCLDLSPFKLKIHPLVLCSASFQGDSVCNGAHSKKALLSDPQLFDAQFDELLSELTERDMNDSGLTDALKRLKEIMVYNVPGGKKNRGLSVIGSLRELLPPSQLTQDSVQQALLIGWCIEMLQAFFLMADDIMDASVTRRGQPCWYKRDGIGLDAINDSLLVEASIYRLLRRHCRNQPYYVHLLELFNETTFQTELGQALDLMTAPPGQIDLNRFTMERYKTIVKYKTAFYSFYLPVAAAMYMAGVDSEEEHTNARHILLEMGEFFQIQDDYLDCFGDPAVTGKIGTDIQDNKCSWLVVKALEVLSPEQRSQLEACYGRSDDSSVAKVKELYNTLQMPTLYQQYEEESYRRLQKLIARHAQNLPHSVFLNFAKKIYKRNK
;
A
#
# COMPACT_ATOMS: atom_id res chain seq x y z
N MET A 1 45.04 10.56 34.19
CA MET A 1 43.73 11.21 34.17
C MET A 1 43.68 12.63 33.54
N ARG A 2 44.76 13.44 33.61
CA ARG A 2 44.82 14.78 32.96
C ARG A 2 45.09 14.79 31.42
N ARG A 3 45.51 13.68 30.80
CA ARG A 3 45.72 13.60 29.33
C ARG A 3 44.51 13.18 28.52
N LEU A 4 43.45 12.64 29.14
CA LEU A 4 42.18 12.26 28.47
C LEU A 4 41.16 13.41 28.39
N LEU A 5 41.31 14.41 29.26
CA LEU A 5 40.40 15.59 29.26
C LEU A 5 40.79 16.63 28.20
N ASN A 6 42.02 16.65 27.72
CA ASN A 6 42.46 17.58 26.68
C ASN A 6 42.15 17.09 25.24
N CYS A 7 41.87 15.79 25.03
CA CYS A 7 41.40 15.30 23.72
C CYS A 7 39.94 15.59 23.46
N ALA A 8 39.09 15.62 24.49
CA ALA A 8 37.68 15.93 24.35
C ALA A 8 37.40 17.40 24.05
N ALA A 9 38.22 18.33 24.54
CA ALA A 9 38.08 19.78 24.31
C ALA A 9 38.46 20.22 22.88
N ASN A 10 39.36 19.48 22.22
CA ASN A 10 39.78 19.78 20.84
C ASN A 10 38.85 19.18 19.77
N ALA A 11 38.10 18.11 20.08
CA ALA A 11 37.13 17.54 19.17
C ALA A 11 35.86 18.39 19.04
N THR A 12 35.49 19.12 20.10
CA THR A 12 34.29 19.99 20.09
C THR A 12 34.52 21.32 19.35
N LYS A 13 35.76 21.74 19.15
CA LYS A 13 36.11 22.98 18.44
C LYS A 13 36.22 22.77 16.92
N ALA A 14 36.46 21.55 16.46
CA ALA A 14 36.52 21.21 15.03
C ALA A 14 35.16 20.94 14.38
N LEU A 15 34.12 20.72 15.18
CA LEU A 15 32.75 20.44 14.70
C LEU A 15 31.90 21.70 14.54
N ARG A 16 32.40 22.88 14.88
CA ARG A 16 31.62 24.16 14.78
C ARG A 16 31.88 24.96 13.51
N THR A 17 32.68 24.50 12.56
CA THR A 17 33.05 25.30 11.37
C THR A 17 32.76 24.59 10.03
N LYS A 18 31.74 23.74 9.96
CA LYS A 18 31.12 23.33 8.69
C LYS A 18 29.60 23.27 8.85
N CYS A 19 28.99 24.42 9.15
CA CYS A 19 27.59 24.63 8.74
C CYS A 19 27.58 24.72 7.22
N LEU A 20 27.16 23.65 6.57
CA LEU A 20 26.75 23.69 5.18
C LEU A 20 25.52 24.58 5.08
N ASP A 21 25.68 25.68 4.34
CA ASP A 21 24.67 26.65 3.98
C ASP A 21 23.59 25.92 3.16
N LEU A 22 22.49 25.55 3.82
CA LEU A 22 21.31 24.97 3.19
C LEU A 22 20.32 26.11 2.95
N SER A 23 20.60 26.92 1.93
CA SER A 23 19.58 27.84 1.41
C SER A 23 18.40 27.03 0.86
N PRO A 24 17.15 27.46 1.12
CA PRO A 24 15.98 26.75 0.61
C PRO A 24 15.91 26.90 -0.91
N PHE A 25 16.15 25.82 -1.64
CA PHE A 25 15.89 25.76 -3.07
C PHE A 25 14.40 25.93 -3.30
N LYS A 26 14.00 27.09 -3.81
CA LYS A 26 12.68 27.31 -4.37
C LYS A 26 12.58 26.52 -5.67
N LEU A 27 11.76 25.48 -5.69
CA LEU A 27 11.31 24.81 -6.91
C LEU A 27 10.75 25.86 -7.88
N LYS A 28 11.34 26.00 -9.04
CA LYS A 28 10.71 26.66 -10.18
C LYS A 28 9.66 25.70 -10.74
N ILE A 29 8.46 25.75 -10.17
CA ILE A 29 7.31 25.05 -10.71
C ILE A 29 6.71 25.95 -11.77
N HIS A 30 6.48 25.40 -12.96
CA HIS A 30 5.63 26.07 -13.95
C HIS A 30 4.26 26.27 -13.34
N PRO A 31 3.68 27.48 -13.35
CA PRO A 31 2.41 27.74 -12.68
C PRO A 31 1.28 27.01 -13.40
N LEU A 32 0.83 25.91 -12.81
CA LEU A 32 -0.48 25.33 -13.08
C LEU A 32 -1.49 26.15 -12.26
N VAL A 33 -2.23 27.01 -12.96
CA VAL A 33 -3.17 27.97 -12.37
C VAL A 33 -4.38 27.22 -11.81
N LEU A 34 -4.50 27.21 -10.49
CA LEU A 34 -5.76 26.92 -9.80
C LEU A 34 -6.56 28.22 -9.67
N CYS A 35 -7.64 28.35 -10.45
CA CYS A 35 -8.62 29.43 -10.27
C CYS A 35 -9.67 28.98 -9.25
N SER A 36 -9.76 29.72 -8.14
CA SER A 36 -10.88 29.64 -7.19
C SER A 36 -12.15 30.18 -7.87
N ALA A 37 -13.20 29.38 -7.92
CA ALA A 37 -14.52 29.82 -8.37
C ALA A 37 -15.23 30.53 -7.22
N SER A 38 -15.23 31.86 -7.21
CA SER A 38 -16.22 32.68 -6.49
C SER A 38 -17.37 33.01 -7.44
N PHE A 39 -18.58 32.61 -7.05
CA PHE A 39 -19.82 32.99 -7.74
C PHE A 39 -20.16 34.45 -7.43
N GLN A 40 -20.16 35.29 -8.43
CA GLN A 40 -21.00 36.52 -8.50
C GLN A 40 -21.23 36.91 -9.97
N GLY A 41 -22.46 37.09 -10.28
CA GLY A 41 -23.24 37.85 -11.26
C GLY A 41 -22.62 38.32 -12.59
N ASP A 42 -23.36 37.97 -13.61
CA ASP A 42 -23.55 38.49 -14.95
C ASP A 42 -22.72 39.71 -15.43
N SER A 43 -21.88 39.49 -16.44
CA SER A 43 -21.81 40.41 -17.61
C SER A 43 -21.20 39.67 -18.83
N VAL A 44 -21.88 39.78 -19.94
CA VAL A 44 -21.55 39.22 -21.24
C VAL A 44 -20.31 39.90 -21.80
N CYS A 45 -19.23 39.14 -22.03
CA CYS A 45 -18.15 39.49 -22.95
C CYS A 45 -17.68 38.25 -23.69
N ASN A 46 -17.89 38.22 -24.99
CA ASN A 46 -17.35 37.25 -25.92
C ASN A 46 -15.83 37.29 -25.95
N GLY A 47 -15.19 36.26 -25.43
CA GLY A 47 -13.77 36.00 -25.57
C GLY A 47 -13.55 34.49 -25.43
N ALA A 48 -13.13 33.83 -26.49
CA ALA A 48 -12.79 32.40 -26.51
C ALA A 48 -11.57 32.15 -25.63
N HIS A 49 -11.80 32.00 -24.31
CA HIS A 49 -10.81 31.43 -23.38
C HIS A 49 -11.01 29.92 -23.36
N SER A 50 -10.10 29.21 -23.99
CA SER A 50 -9.87 27.77 -23.80
C SER A 50 -9.86 27.49 -22.28
N LYS A 51 -10.95 26.90 -21.74
CA LYS A 51 -10.96 26.34 -20.38
C LYS A 51 -9.92 25.21 -20.36
N LYS A 52 -8.71 25.48 -19.87
CA LYS A 52 -7.72 24.45 -19.56
C LYS A 52 -8.40 23.53 -18.54
N ALA A 53 -8.74 22.30 -18.95
CA ALA A 53 -9.38 21.33 -18.07
C ALA A 53 -8.44 21.10 -16.87
N LEU A 54 -8.95 21.26 -15.66
CA LEU A 54 -8.24 20.91 -14.43
C LEU A 54 -7.99 19.40 -14.44
N LEU A 55 -6.73 19.00 -14.24
CA LEU A 55 -6.37 17.59 -14.13
C LEU A 55 -7.06 16.96 -12.92
N SER A 56 -7.55 15.73 -13.10
CA SER A 56 -8.07 14.92 -11.99
C SER A 56 -6.96 14.43 -11.07
N ASP A 57 -7.29 14.03 -9.82
CA ASP A 57 -6.31 13.52 -8.87
C ASP A 57 -5.48 12.35 -9.44
N PRO A 58 -6.04 11.36 -10.16
CA PRO A 58 -5.24 10.33 -10.83
C PRO A 58 -4.25 10.88 -11.84
N GLN A 59 -4.63 11.88 -12.63
CA GLN A 59 -3.74 12.51 -13.62
C GLN A 59 -2.62 13.32 -12.95
N LEU A 60 -2.93 14.02 -11.85
CA LEU A 60 -1.92 14.74 -11.05
C LEU A 60 -0.95 13.76 -10.39
N PHE A 61 -1.48 12.64 -9.88
CA PHE A 61 -0.69 11.57 -9.27
C PHE A 61 0.30 10.99 -10.29
N ASP A 62 -0.18 10.62 -11.46
CA ASP A 62 0.67 10.04 -12.51
C ASP A 62 1.75 11.01 -12.99
N ALA A 63 1.40 12.29 -13.19
CA ALA A 63 2.34 13.31 -13.62
C ALA A 63 3.49 13.57 -12.62
N GLN A 64 3.29 13.30 -11.34
CA GLN A 64 4.31 13.54 -10.31
C GLN A 64 5.39 12.45 -10.28
N PHE A 65 5.11 11.24 -10.75
CA PHE A 65 6.04 10.11 -10.66
C PHE A 65 7.38 10.39 -11.35
N ASP A 66 7.34 10.93 -12.56
CA ASP A 66 8.56 11.23 -13.33
C ASP A 66 9.44 12.28 -12.65
N GLU A 67 8.84 13.24 -11.96
CA GLU A 67 9.56 14.24 -11.17
C GLU A 67 10.27 13.61 -9.97
N LEU A 68 9.57 12.76 -9.20
CA LEU A 68 10.14 12.03 -8.07
C LEU A 68 11.26 11.08 -8.52
N LEU A 69 11.09 10.41 -9.65
CA LEU A 69 12.08 9.52 -10.24
C LEU A 69 13.37 10.30 -10.61
N SER A 70 13.24 11.42 -11.33
CA SER A 70 14.36 12.28 -11.69
C SER A 70 15.07 12.83 -10.45
N GLU A 71 14.31 13.19 -9.41
CA GLU A 71 14.86 13.65 -8.15
C GLU A 71 15.71 12.59 -7.45
N LEU A 72 15.26 11.34 -7.42
CA LEU A 72 15.98 10.24 -6.77
C LEU A 72 17.23 9.82 -7.55
N THR A 73 17.23 9.95 -8.88
CA THR A 73 18.24 9.33 -9.73
C THR A 73 19.16 10.31 -10.46
N GLU A 74 18.81 11.60 -10.55
CA GLU A 74 19.54 12.56 -11.38
C GLU A 74 20.03 13.79 -10.60
N ARG A 75 19.27 14.27 -9.61
CA ARG A 75 19.53 15.60 -9.00
C ARG A 75 20.49 15.62 -7.82
N ASP A 76 20.71 14.51 -7.15
CA ASP A 76 21.33 14.52 -5.81
C ASP A 76 22.68 13.84 -5.68
N MET A 77 23.12 13.16 -6.69
CA MET A 77 24.32 12.35 -6.60
C MET A 77 25.31 12.80 -7.68
N ASN A 78 26.16 13.74 -7.31
CA ASN A 78 27.25 14.23 -8.18
C ASN A 78 28.48 13.29 -8.23
N ASP A 79 28.37 12.10 -7.63
CA ASP A 79 29.44 11.11 -7.67
C ASP A 79 29.27 10.24 -8.94
N SER A 80 30.17 10.45 -9.90
CA SER A 80 30.20 9.70 -11.15
C SER A 80 30.39 8.19 -10.97
N GLY A 81 30.94 7.75 -9.82
CA GLY A 81 31.10 6.35 -9.47
C GLY A 81 29.76 5.63 -9.18
N LEU A 82 28.69 6.39 -8.91
CA LEU A 82 27.35 5.83 -8.65
C LEU A 82 26.44 5.76 -9.89
N THR A 83 26.90 6.18 -11.05
CA THR A 83 26.07 6.29 -12.26
C THR A 83 25.32 4.99 -12.59
N ASP A 84 25.97 3.84 -12.50
CA ASP A 84 25.34 2.56 -12.84
C ASP A 84 24.32 2.13 -11.77
N ALA A 85 24.58 2.39 -10.49
CA ALA A 85 23.64 2.13 -9.40
C ALA A 85 22.38 3.02 -9.52
N LEU A 86 22.54 4.29 -9.93
CA LEU A 86 21.41 5.19 -10.17
C LEU A 86 20.58 4.80 -11.38
N LYS A 87 21.21 4.34 -12.47
CA LYS A 87 20.49 3.75 -13.61
C LYS A 87 19.69 2.53 -13.19
N ARG A 88 20.31 1.63 -12.38
CA ARG A 88 19.63 0.47 -11.82
C ARG A 88 18.44 0.88 -10.96
N LEU A 89 18.58 1.86 -10.06
CA LEU A 89 17.48 2.39 -9.26
C LEU A 89 16.34 2.91 -10.15
N LYS A 90 16.67 3.64 -11.23
CA LYS A 90 15.67 4.13 -12.20
C LYS A 90 14.89 2.98 -12.83
N GLU A 91 15.57 1.92 -13.28
CA GLU A 91 14.94 0.73 -13.86
C GLU A 91 14.03 0.03 -12.87
N ILE A 92 14.48 -0.16 -11.63
CA ILE A 92 13.69 -0.78 -10.55
C ILE A 92 12.41 0.00 -10.33
N MET A 93 12.51 1.32 -10.16
CA MET A 93 11.39 2.21 -9.88
C MET A 93 10.37 2.19 -11.03
N VAL A 94 10.82 2.33 -12.27
CA VAL A 94 9.93 2.33 -13.45
C VAL A 94 9.22 0.99 -13.62
N TYR A 95 9.88 -0.12 -13.33
CA TYR A 95 9.30 -1.45 -13.51
C TYR A 95 8.30 -1.83 -12.43
N ASN A 96 8.60 -1.53 -11.16
CA ASN A 96 7.86 -2.09 -10.04
C ASN A 96 6.84 -1.13 -9.41
N VAL A 97 7.04 0.19 -9.48
CA VAL A 97 6.24 1.15 -8.71
C VAL A 97 4.94 1.59 -9.41
N PRO A 98 4.93 2.06 -10.69
CA PRO A 98 3.75 2.68 -11.29
C PRO A 98 2.63 1.70 -11.68
N GLY A 99 2.85 0.40 -11.59
CA GLY A 99 1.87 -0.62 -11.96
C GLY A 99 0.68 -0.70 -11.01
N GLY A 100 -0.47 -1.19 -11.49
CA GLY A 100 -1.67 -1.40 -10.69
C GLY A 100 -2.62 -0.20 -10.64
N LYS A 101 -3.59 -0.25 -9.72
CA LYS A 101 -4.69 0.74 -9.62
C LYS A 101 -4.34 1.98 -8.81
N LYS A 102 -3.18 2.00 -8.15
CA LYS A 102 -2.69 3.09 -7.29
C LYS A 102 -3.68 3.54 -6.21
N ASN A 103 -4.52 2.61 -5.75
CA ASN A 103 -5.61 2.91 -4.82
C ASN A 103 -5.10 3.39 -3.45
N ARG A 104 -3.96 2.86 -2.98
CA ARG A 104 -3.36 3.23 -1.69
C ARG A 104 -2.85 4.66 -1.75
N GLY A 105 -2.07 4.99 -2.76
CA GLY A 105 -1.55 6.34 -2.96
C GLY A 105 -2.66 7.37 -3.17
N LEU A 106 -3.62 7.08 -4.05
CA LEU A 106 -4.77 7.95 -4.30
C LEU A 106 -5.68 8.12 -3.07
N SER A 107 -5.62 7.19 -2.13
CA SER A 107 -6.40 7.29 -0.90
C SER A 107 -5.88 8.36 0.05
N VAL A 108 -4.59 8.70 0.00
CA VAL A 108 -4.03 9.80 0.80
C VAL A 108 -4.68 11.12 0.40
N ILE A 109 -4.63 11.47 -0.90
CA ILE A 109 -5.23 12.73 -1.37
C ILE A 109 -6.76 12.71 -1.22
N GLY A 110 -7.41 11.57 -1.48
CA GLY A 110 -8.85 11.44 -1.29
C GLY A 110 -9.27 11.66 0.15
N SER A 111 -8.53 11.09 1.12
CA SER A 111 -8.79 11.29 2.55
C SER A 111 -8.49 12.72 3.00
N LEU A 112 -7.40 13.33 2.52
CA LEU A 112 -7.05 14.70 2.87
C LEU A 112 -8.13 15.70 2.41
N ARG A 113 -8.72 15.48 1.23
CA ARG A 113 -9.83 16.31 0.72
C ARG A 113 -11.09 16.25 1.57
N GLU A 114 -11.34 15.10 2.20
CA GLU A 114 -12.48 14.91 3.10
C GLU A 114 -12.19 15.46 4.51
N LEU A 115 -10.93 15.45 4.95
CA LEU A 115 -10.51 15.91 6.27
C LEU A 115 -10.33 17.42 6.35
N LEU A 116 -9.90 18.07 5.27
CA LEU A 116 -9.66 19.52 5.25
C LEU A 116 -10.79 20.29 4.56
N PRO A 117 -11.20 21.43 5.12
CA PRO A 117 -12.09 22.34 4.40
C PRO A 117 -11.38 22.88 3.13
N PRO A 118 -12.12 23.19 2.05
CA PRO A 118 -11.54 23.67 0.80
C PRO A 118 -10.60 24.87 0.95
N SER A 119 -10.83 25.74 1.94
CA SER A 119 -9.99 26.91 2.23
C SER A 119 -8.60 26.57 2.77
N GLN A 120 -8.41 25.37 3.34
CA GLN A 120 -7.13 24.89 3.88
C GLN A 120 -6.42 23.93 2.91
N LEU A 121 -7.08 23.50 1.85
CA LEU A 121 -6.50 22.64 0.83
C LEU A 121 -5.67 23.47 -0.16
N THR A 122 -4.41 23.68 0.19
CA THR A 122 -3.46 24.44 -0.63
C THR A 122 -2.85 23.58 -1.72
N GLN A 123 -2.25 24.20 -2.74
CA GLN A 123 -1.50 23.47 -3.78
C GLN A 123 -0.35 22.65 -3.16
N ASP A 124 0.35 23.21 -2.17
CA ASP A 124 1.46 22.53 -1.48
C ASP A 124 0.96 21.30 -0.71
N SER A 125 -0.18 21.41 0.01
CA SER A 125 -0.75 20.25 0.72
C SER A 125 -1.20 19.15 -0.22
N VAL A 126 -1.74 19.48 -1.39
CA VAL A 126 -2.09 18.52 -2.44
C VAL A 126 -0.84 17.84 -2.98
N GLN A 127 0.22 18.58 -3.32
CA GLN A 127 1.47 18.01 -3.81
C GLN A 127 2.13 17.10 -2.78
N GLN A 128 2.12 17.48 -1.50
CA GLN A 128 2.64 16.63 -0.43
C GLN A 128 1.81 15.35 -0.25
N ALA A 129 0.48 15.43 -0.36
CA ALA A 129 -0.37 14.25 -0.30
C ALA A 129 -0.12 13.27 -1.45
N LEU A 130 0.08 13.79 -2.66
CA LEU A 130 0.44 12.97 -3.83
C LEU A 130 1.82 12.32 -3.64
N LEU A 131 2.81 13.06 -3.11
CA LEU A 131 4.14 12.52 -2.79
C LEU A 131 4.06 11.40 -1.74
N ILE A 132 3.36 11.64 -0.63
CA ILE A 132 3.18 10.63 0.42
C ILE A 132 2.45 9.42 -0.14
N GLY A 133 1.47 9.64 -1.03
CA GLY A 133 0.81 8.57 -1.76
C GLY A 133 1.79 7.73 -2.59
N TRP A 134 2.73 8.35 -3.30
CA TRP A 134 3.78 7.63 -4.01
C TRP A 134 4.73 6.89 -3.08
N CYS A 135 5.06 7.45 -1.92
CA CYS A 135 5.83 6.74 -0.90
C CYS A 135 5.12 5.44 -0.44
N ILE A 136 3.78 5.45 -0.34
CA ILE A 136 2.99 4.25 -0.01
C ILE A 136 2.95 3.25 -1.16
N GLU A 137 2.85 3.70 -2.42
CA GLU A 137 2.95 2.80 -3.58
C GLU A 137 4.36 2.19 -3.71
N MET A 138 5.41 2.94 -3.34
CA MET A 138 6.79 2.44 -3.25
C MET A 138 6.92 1.39 -2.14
N LEU A 139 6.31 1.61 -0.97
CA LEU A 139 6.29 0.63 0.11
C LEU A 139 5.59 -0.67 -0.33
N GLN A 140 4.48 -0.56 -1.06
CA GLN A 140 3.86 -1.74 -1.68
C GLN A 140 4.79 -2.43 -2.68
N ALA A 141 5.50 -1.68 -3.52
CA ALA A 141 6.42 -2.26 -4.50
C ALA A 141 7.57 -3.02 -3.80
N PHE A 142 8.13 -2.47 -2.72
CA PHE A 142 9.11 -3.12 -1.86
C PHE A 142 8.59 -4.47 -1.35
N PHE A 143 7.41 -4.49 -0.71
CA PHE A 143 6.80 -5.72 -0.21
C PHE A 143 6.53 -6.74 -1.32
N LEU A 144 6.00 -6.31 -2.47
CA LEU A 144 5.72 -7.22 -3.59
C LEU A 144 6.98 -7.82 -4.19
N MET A 145 8.07 -7.05 -4.32
CA MET A 145 9.34 -7.57 -4.82
C MET A 145 9.94 -8.63 -3.88
N ALA A 146 9.84 -8.43 -2.56
CA ALA A 146 10.29 -9.39 -1.57
C ALA A 146 9.37 -10.62 -1.52
N ASP A 147 8.04 -10.43 -1.54
CA ASP A 147 7.03 -11.49 -1.57
C ASP A 147 7.21 -12.41 -2.79
N ASP A 148 7.41 -11.83 -3.98
CA ASP A 148 7.63 -12.58 -5.22
C ASP A 148 8.83 -13.53 -5.14
N ILE A 149 9.92 -13.13 -4.45
CA ILE A 149 11.09 -13.99 -4.23
C ILE A 149 10.76 -15.10 -3.26
N MET A 150 10.10 -14.78 -2.13
CA MET A 150 9.78 -15.74 -1.07
C MET A 150 8.76 -16.78 -1.52
N ASP A 151 7.79 -16.38 -2.33
CA ASP A 151 6.75 -17.25 -2.89
C ASP A 151 7.17 -17.93 -4.20
N ALA A 152 8.40 -17.65 -4.71
CA ALA A 152 8.87 -18.12 -6.01
C ALA A 152 7.93 -17.76 -7.18
N SER A 153 7.20 -16.67 -7.07
CA SER A 153 6.22 -16.19 -8.07
C SER A 153 6.87 -15.96 -9.43
N VAL A 154 6.13 -16.25 -10.50
CA VAL A 154 6.65 -16.13 -11.88
C VAL A 154 6.28 -14.79 -12.50
N THR A 155 5.05 -14.33 -12.28
CA THR A 155 4.51 -13.12 -12.89
C THR A 155 3.84 -12.22 -11.86
N ARG A 156 3.96 -10.90 -12.09
CA ARG A 156 3.30 -9.84 -11.31
C ARG A 156 2.73 -8.80 -12.27
N ARG A 157 1.44 -8.49 -12.16
CA ARG A 157 0.75 -7.50 -13.01
C ARG A 157 0.92 -7.76 -14.53
N GLY A 158 0.88 -9.05 -14.91
CA GLY A 158 1.02 -9.46 -16.32
C GLY A 158 2.43 -9.42 -16.89
N GLN A 159 3.45 -9.16 -16.07
CA GLN A 159 4.87 -9.16 -16.44
C GLN A 159 5.65 -10.18 -15.60
N PRO A 160 6.85 -10.64 -16.03
CA PRO A 160 7.73 -11.43 -15.17
C PRO A 160 8.00 -10.70 -13.85
N CYS A 161 8.05 -11.42 -12.72
CA CYS A 161 8.51 -10.84 -11.46
C CYS A 161 9.92 -10.26 -11.62
N TRP A 162 10.24 -9.18 -10.90
CA TRP A 162 11.52 -8.47 -11.08
C TRP A 162 12.73 -9.39 -10.98
N TYR A 163 12.76 -10.27 -9.99
CA TYR A 163 13.86 -11.22 -9.78
C TYR A 163 13.98 -12.29 -10.88
N LYS A 164 12.94 -12.50 -11.71
CA LYS A 164 12.95 -13.46 -12.85
C LYS A 164 13.53 -12.83 -14.12
N ARG A 165 13.77 -11.52 -14.16
CA ARG A 165 14.37 -10.89 -15.33
C ARG A 165 15.84 -11.30 -15.47
N ASP A 166 16.28 -11.40 -16.73
CA ASP A 166 17.66 -11.75 -17.05
C ASP A 166 18.65 -10.81 -16.36
N GLY A 167 19.65 -11.40 -15.70
CA GLY A 167 20.71 -10.67 -14.99
C GLY A 167 20.30 -10.06 -13.64
N ILE A 168 19.07 -10.30 -13.15
CA ILE A 168 18.60 -9.80 -11.85
C ILE A 168 18.80 -10.83 -10.73
N GLY A 169 18.08 -11.95 -10.79
CA GLY A 169 18.15 -12.98 -9.77
C GLY A 169 17.96 -12.45 -8.34
N LEU A 170 18.79 -12.91 -7.41
CA LEU A 170 18.72 -12.50 -5.99
C LEU A 170 19.23 -11.09 -5.72
N ASP A 171 19.83 -10.40 -6.68
CA ASP A 171 20.15 -8.97 -6.53
C ASP A 171 18.87 -8.13 -6.29
N ALA A 172 17.70 -8.67 -6.69
CA ALA A 172 16.39 -8.10 -6.39
C ALA A 172 16.14 -7.87 -4.89
N ILE A 173 16.85 -8.58 -4.00
CA ILE A 173 16.80 -8.33 -2.55
C ILE A 173 17.31 -6.93 -2.24
N ASN A 174 18.51 -6.58 -2.73
CA ASN A 174 19.05 -5.23 -2.55
C ASN A 174 18.22 -4.18 -3.27
N ASP A 175 17.68 -4.52 -4.44
CA ASP A 175 16.82 -3.63 -5.22
C ASP A 175 15.54 -3.25 -4.46
N SER A 176 14.93 -4.20 -3.75
CA SER A 176 13.76 -3.92 -2.90
C SER A 176 14.10 -2.98 -1.73
N LEU A 177 15.23 -3.19 -1.06
CA LEU A 177 15.72 -2.30 0.01
C LEU A 177 16.03 -0.88 -0.49
N LEU A 178 16.51 -0.73 -1.74
CA LEU A 178 16.70 0.59 -2.35
C LEU A 178 15.36 1.33 -2.57
N VAL A 179 14.30 0.61 -2.92
CA VAL A 179 12.95 1.21 -3.04
C VAL A 179 12.48 1.70 -1.68
N GLU A 180 12.61 0.90 -0.63
CA GLU A 180 12.25 1.29 0.73
C GLU A 180 13.06 2.51 1.21
N ALA A 181 14.37 2.47 1.09
CA ALA A 181 15.25 3.59 1.49
C ALA A 181 14.91 4.89 0.75
N SER A 182 14.45 4.80 -0.50
CA SER A 182 14.02 5.94 -1.30
C SER A 182 12.80 6.66 -0.71
N ILE A 183 11.91 5.94 -0.01
CA ILE A 183 10.76 6.50 0.71
C ILE A 183 11.23 7.54 1.74
N TYR A 184 12.13 7.14 2.62
CA TYR A 184 12.62 8.00 3.69
C TYR A 184 13.44 9.18 3.18
N ARG A 185 14.10 8.99 2.03
CA ARG A 185 14.79 10.08 1.34
C ARG A 185 13.81 11.15 0.84
N LEU A 186 12.70 10.75 0.22
CA LEU A 186 11.65 11.65 -0.25
C LEU A 186 10.92 12.33 0.92
N LEU A 187 10.52 11.57 1.94
CA LEU A 187 9.88 12.13 3.14
C LEU A 187 10.77 13.15 3.82
N ARG A 188 12.07 12.87 3.98
CA ARG A 188 13.03 13.82 4.56
C ARG A 188 13.12 15.09 3.73
N ARG A 189 13.14 14.99 2.40
CA ARG A 189 13.31 16.15 1.53
C ARG A 189 12.11 17.05 1.53
N HIS A 190 10.93 16.50 1.43
CA HIS A 190 9.70 17.26 1.22
C HIS A 190 8.92 17.54 2.51
N CYS A 191 9.04 16.68 3.52
CA CYS A 191 8.23 16.77 4.73
C CYS A 191 9.01 17.19 5.99
N ARG A 192 10.36 17.32 5.96
CA ARG A 192 11.20 17.56 7.14
C ARG A 192 10.77 18.79 7.97
N ASN A 193 10.27 19.81 7.33
CA ASN A 193 9.86 21.06 7.98
C ASN A 193 8.36 21.08 8.32
N GLN A 194 7.64 19.98 8.07
CA GLN A 194 6.22 19.86 8.36
C GLN A 194 6.03 19.34 9.80
N PRO A 195 5.00 19.81 10.51
CA PRO A 195 4.72 19.37 11.88
C PRO A 195 4.48 17.86 11.98
N TYR A 196 3.94 17.25 10.93
CA TYR A 196 3.63 15.83 10.85
C TYR A 196 4.81 14.94 10.40
N TYR A 197 6.02 15.48 10.18
CA TYR A 197 7.14 14.70 9.65
C TYR A 197 7.54 13.52 10.54
N VAL A 198 7.65 13.73 11.85
CA VAL A 198 8.00 12.65 12.80
C VAL A 198 6.91 11.59 12.82
N HIS A 199 5.65 11.98 12.86
CA HIS A 199 4.51 11.08 12.82
C HIS A 199 4.49 10.20 11.56
N LEU A 200 4.85 10.77 10.39
CA LEU A 200 4.99 9.98 9.16
C LEU A 200 6.12 8.95 9.27
N LEU A 201 7.28 9.32 9.79
CA LEU A 201 8.39 8.38 9.96
C LEU A 201 8.03 7.22 10.89
N GLU A 202 7.41 7.52 12.03
CA GLU A 202 6.93 6.51 12.98
C GLU A 202 5.85 5.62 12.34
N LEU A 203 4.88 6.22 11.64
CA LEU A 203 3.81 5.50 10.96
C LEU A 203 4.33 4.55 9.88
N PHE A 204 5.25 4.98 9.03
CA PHE A 204 5.84 4.13 8.00
C PHE A 204 6.66 3.00 8.62
N ASN A 205 7.52 3.28 9.61
CA ASN A 205 8.32 2.26 10.29
C ASN A 205 7.45 1.21 10.98
N GLU A 206 6.46 1.65 11.77
CA GLU A 206 5.55 0.73 12.48
C GLU A 206 4.75 -0.13 11.50
N THR A 207 4.24 0.47 10.42
CA THR A 207 3.49 -0.26 9.40
C THR A 207 4.36 -1.25 8.64
N THR A 208 5.61 -0.90 8.34
CA THR A 208 6.59 -1.80 7.72
C THR A 208 6.83 -3.00 8.63
N PHE A 209 7.17 -2.77 9.91
CA PHE A 209 7.39 -3.82 10.88
C PHE A 209 6.18 -4.76 11.03
N GLN A 210 4.98 -4.20 11.13
CA GLN A 210 3.72 -4.97 11.20
C GLN A 210 3.52 -5.83 9.96
N THR A 211 3.79 -5.29 8.78
CA THR A 211 3.61 -6.02 7.50
C THR A 211 4.62 -7.16 7.37
N GLU A 212 5.87 -6.93 7.76
CA GLU A 212 6.92 -7.96 7.78
C GLU A 212 6.62 -9.09 8.76
N LEU A 213 6.08 -8.78 9.96
CA LEU A 213 5.59 -9.79 10.90
C LEU A 213 4.43 -10.60 10.29
N GLY A 214 3.51 -9.93 9.58
CA GLY A 214 2.41 -10.59 8.87
C GLY A 214 2.92 -11.52 7.77
N GLN A 215 3.92 -11.11 7.01
CA GLN A 215 4.59 -11.93 6.00
C GLN A 215 5.31 -13.15 6.62
N ALA A 216 6.05 -12.94 7.71
CA ALA A 216 6.70 -14.05 8.42
C ALA A 216 5.67 -15.06 8.92
N LEU A 217 4.52 -14.58 9.43
CA LEU A 217 3.44 -15.45 9.89
C LEU A 217 2.80 -16.24 8.76
N ASP A 218 2.62 -15.64 7.57
CA ASP A 218 2.11 -16.30 6.37
C ASP A 218 3.05 -17.45 5.93
N LEU A 219 4.33 -17.16 5.78
CA LEU A 219 5.37 -18.14 5.42
C LEU A 219 5.46 -19.29 6.44
N MET A 220 5.38 -18.99 7.73
CA MET A 220 5.40 -20.02 8.80
C MET A 220 4.12 -20.85 8.85
N THR A 221 3.00 -20.32 8.37
CA THR A 221 1.71 -21.03 8.35
C THR A 221 1.66 -22.04 7.22
N ALA A 222 2.19 -21.68 6.06
CA ALA A 222 2.20 -22.51 4.85
C ALA A 222 3.63 -22.66 4.28
N PRO A 223 4.55 -23.35 4.99
CA PRO A 223 5.91 -23.54 4.49
C PRO A 223 5.92 -24.29 3.15
N PRO A 224 6.79 -23.92 2.22
CA PRO A 224 6.91 -24.60 0.93
C PRO A 224 7.09 -26.13 1.07
N GLY A 225 6.30 -26.91 0.34
CA GLY A 225 6.38 -28.37 0.35
C GLY A 225 5.86 -29.06 1.62
N GLN A 226 5.28 -28.33 2.56
CA GLN A 226 4.68 -28.91 3.78
C GLN A 226 3.19 -28.52 3.83
N ILE A 227 2.33 -29.50 3.62
CA ILE A 227 0.88 -29.32 3.70
C ILE A 227 0.43 -29.79 5.08
N ASP A 228 0.04 -28.84 5.94
CA ASP A 228 -0.52 -29.09 7.26
C ASP A 228 -1.73 -28.18 7.51
N LEU A 229 -2.89 -28.67 7.08
CA LEU A 229 -4.15 -27.92 7.18
C LEU A 229 -4.60 -27.66 8.65
N ASN A 230 -3.97 -28.32 9.64
CA ASN A 230 -4.28 -28.01 11.05
C ASN A 230 -3.76 -26.63 11.47
N ARG A 231 -2.83 -26.03 10.72
CA ARG A 231 -2.36 -24.66 10.95
C ARG A 231 -3.34 -23.61 10.40
N PHE A 232 -4.28 -24.01 9.54
CA PHE A 232 -5.22 -23.13 8.86
C PHE A 232 -6.45 -22.90 9.73
N THR A 233 -6.36 -21.97 10.67
CA THR A 233 -7.46 -21.57 11.56
C THR A 233 -7.94 -20.16 11.20
N MET A 234 -9.20 -19.85 11.51
CA MET A 234 -9.75 -18.51 11.28
C MET A 234 -8.97 -17.42 12.06
N GLU A 235 -8.53 -17.73 13.26
CA GLU A 235 -7.70 -16.82 14.07
C GLU A 235 -6.36 -16.53 13.35
N ARG A 236 -5.69 -17.59 12.86
CA ARG A 236 -4.43 -17.46 12.13
C ARG A 236 -4.61 -16.65 10.85
N TYR A 237 -5.62 -16.97 10.07
CA TYR A 237 -5.98 -16.27 8.85
C TYR A 237 -6.21 -14.76 9.10
N LYS A 238 -7.08 -14.43 10.06
CA LYS A 238 -7.35 -13.02 10.40
C LYS A 238 -6.11 -12.28 10.88
N THR A 239 -5.23 -12.96 11.62
CA THR A 239 -3.97 -12.35 12.06
C THR A 239 -3.05 -12.06 10.87
N ILE A 240 -2.89 -13.01 9.93
CA ILE A 240 -2.12 -12.79 8.69
C ILE A 240 -2.69 -11.60 7.93
N VAL A 241 -3.98 -11.61 7.65
CA VAL A 241 -4.65 -10.55 6.88
C VAL A 241 -4.48 -9.17 7.53
N LYS A 242 -4.66 -9.09 8.85
CA LYS A 242 -4.51 -7.87 9.61
C LYS A 242 -3.11 -7.27 9.45
N TYR A 243 -2.08 -8.07 9.65
CA TYR A 243 -0.70 -7.62 9.67
C TYR A 243 -0.06 -7.54 8.28
N LYS A 244 -0.21 -8.57 7.44
CA LYS A 244 0.37 -8.61 6.10
C LYS A 244 -0.27 -7.58 5.14
N THR A 245 -1.60 -7.31 5.29
CA THR A 245 -2.36 -6.56 4.28
C THR A 245 -3.05 -5.30 4.82
N ALA A 246 -3.81 -5.40 5.94
CA ALA A 246 -4.76 -4.37 6.31
C ALA A 246 -4.09 -3.08 6.79
N PHE A 247 -3.01 -3.16 7.57
CA PHE A 247 -2.32 -1.98 8.09
C PHE A 247 -1.79 -1.10 6.97
N TYR A 248 -0.97 -1.64 6.05
CA TYR A 248 -0.35 -0.80 5.02
C TYR A 248 -1.33 -0.38 3.92
N SER A 249 -2.37 -1.19 3.65
CA SER A 249 -3.28 -0.94 2.55
C SER A 249 -4.42 0.02 2.87
N PHE A 250 -4.89 0.00 4.13
CA PHE A 250 -6.05 0.75 4.56
C PHE A 250 -5.72 1.78 5.63
N TYR A 251 -5.05 1.37 6.72
CA TYR A 251 -4.76 2.29 7.81
C TYR A 251 -3.71 3.33 7.44
N LEU A 252 -2.57 2.92 6.90
CA LEU A 252 -1.46 3.81 6.56
C LEU A 252 -1.88 5.02 5.69
N PRO A 253 -2.61 4.86 4.56
CA PRO A 253 -2.99 6.00 3.72
C PRO A 253 -3.88 7.02 4.43
N VAL A 254 -4.84 6.55 5.23
CA VAL A 254 -5.77 7.42 5.96
C VAL A 254 -5.07 8.08 7.14
N ALA A 255 -4.28 7.33 7.91
CA ALA A 255 -3.52 7.87 9.03
C ALA A 255 -2.52 8.95 8.59
N ALA A 256 -1.84 8.75 7.44
CA ALA A 256 -0.99 9.77 6.86
C ALA A 256 -1.76 11.06 6.53
N ALA A 257 -2.95 10.95 5.93
CA ALA A 257 -3.81 12.09 5.66
C ALA A 257 -4.34 12.74 6.94
N MET A 258 -4.64 11.97 8.00
CA MET A 258 -5.04 12.48 9.31
C MET A 258 -3.93 13.35 9.92
N TYR A 259 -2.70 12.86 9.96
CA TYR A 259 -1.56 13.66 10.44
C TYR A 259 -1.34 14.94 9.63
N MET A 260 -1.47 14.86 8.28
CA MET A 260 -1.39 16.05 7.42
C MET A 260 -2.49 17.06 7.70
N ALA A 261 -3.68 16.61 8.12
CA ALA A 261 -4.80 17.45 8.49
C ALA A 261 -4.72 17.97 9.94
N GLY A 262 -3.66 17.63 10.69
CA GLY A 262 -3.50 18.02 12.10
C GLY A 262 -4.33 17.18 13.07
N VAL A 263 -4.83 16.04 12.63
CA VAL A 263 -5.51 15.06 13.50
C VAL A 263 -4.45 14.08 14.02
N ASP A 264 -3.94 14.31 15.23
CA ASP A 264 -2.87 13.55 15.88
C ASP A 264 -3.32 12.84 17.17
N SER A 265 -4.59 12.94 17.54
CA SER A 265 -5.17 12.29 18.71
C SER A 265 -5.11 10.77 18.61
N GLU A 266 -4.51 10.10 19.61
CA GLU A 266 -4.46 8.64 19.69
C GLU A 266 -5.86 7.99 19.65
N GLU A 267 -6.87 8.67 20.22
CA GLU A 267 -8.25 8.20 20.19
C GLU A 267 -8.79 8.15 18.76
N GLU A 268 -8.62 9.24 17.98
CA GLU A 268 -9.10 9.30 16.60
C GLU A 268 -8.35 8.32 15.69
N HIS A 269 -7.04 8.17 15.87
CA HIS A 269 -6.25 7.16 15.16
C HIS A 269 -6.69 5.73 15.54
N THR A 270 -7.04 5.47 16.80
CA THR A 270 -7.56 4.17 17.24
C THR A 270 -8.93 3.91 16.63
N ASN A 271 -9.82 4.89 16.60
CA ASN A 271 -11.14 4.80 15.98
C ASN A 271 -11.03 4.54 14.47
N ALA A 272 -10.19 5.29 13.76
CA ALA A 272 -9.93 5.09 12.34
C ALA A 272 -9.35 3.68 12.08
N ARG A 273 -8.41 3.24 12.89
CA ARG A 273 -7.77 1.92 12.79
C ARG A 273 -8.78 0.78 12.91
N HIS A 274 -9.72 0.85 13.86
CA HIS A 274 -10.77 -0.15 14.00
C HIS A 274 -11.61 -0.31 12.73
N ILE A 275 -12.00 0.79 12.12
CA ILE A 275 -12.80 0.77 10.88
C ILE A 275 -11.97 0.23 9.70
N LEU A 276 -10.73 0.73 9.55
CA LEU A 276 -9.90 0.45 8.39
C LEU A 276 -9.32 -0.96 8.38
N LEU A 277 -9.03 -1.54 9.53
CA LEU A 277 -8.61 -2.94 9.64
C LEU A 277 -9.75 -3.90 9.29
N GLU A 278 -10.99 -3.60 9.67
CA GLU A 278 -12.17 -4.36 9.24
C GLU A 278 -12.38 -4.28 7.72
N MET A 279 -12.14 -3.11 7.11
CA MET A 279 -12.15 -2.97 5.65
C MET A 279 -11.05 -3.81 4.98
N GLY A 280 -9.87 -3.88 5.61
CA GLY A 280 -8.77 -4.70 5.13
C GLY A 280 -9.08 -6.20 5.16
N GLU A 281 -9.74 -6.68 6.23
CA GLU A 281 -10.22 -8.06 6.32
C GLU A 281 -11.24 -8.35 5.21
N PHE A 282 -12.22 -7.50 5.06
CA PHE A 282 -13.24 -7.64 4.00
C PHE A 282 -12.61 -7.67 2.60
N PHE A 283 -11.67 -6.78 2.34
CA PHE A 283 -10.97 -6.71 1.06
C PHE A 283 -10.16 -7.98 0.76
N GLN A 284 -9.45 -8.53 1.74
CA GLN A 284 -8.65 -9.74 1.53
C GLN A 284 -9.53 -10.97 1.31
N ILE A 285 -10.60 -11.14 2.09
CA ILE A 285 -11.56 -12.24 1.89
C ILE A 285 -12.18 -12.19 0.49
N GLN A 286 -12.44 -10.98 -0.02
CA GLN A 286 -12.90 -10.80 -1.40
C GLN A 286 -11.80 -11.15 -2.41
N ASP A 287 -10.53 -10.82 -2.13
CA ASP A 287 -9.41 -11.19 -3.00
C ASP A 287 -9.24 -12.71 -3.08
N ASP A 288 -9.30 -13.41 -1.94
CA ASP A 288 -9.25 -14.86 -1.85
C ASP A 288 -10.41 -15.52 -2.62
N TYR A 289 -11.62 -14.96 -2.51
CA TYR A 289 -12.77 -15.44 -3.28
C TYR A 289 -12.58 -15.25 -4.78
N LEU A 290 -12.13 -14.08 -5.21
CA LEU A 290 -11.87 -13.76 -6.61
C LEU A 290 -10.68 -14.55 -7.18
N ASP A 291 -9.72 -14.95 -6.37
CA ASP A 291 -8.62 -15.81 -6.79
C ASP A 291 -9.14 -17.18 -7.26
N CYS A 292 -10.09 -17.76 -6.52
CA CYS A 292 -10.66 -19.07 -6.87
C CYS A 292 -11.77 -19.02 -7.92
N PHE A 293 -12.71 -18.05 -7.78
CA PHE A 293 -13.96 -17.99 -8.52
C PHE A 293 -14.07 -16.80 -9.48
N GLY A 294 -13.11 -15.89 -9.48
CA GLY A 294 -13.10 -14.74 -10.39
C GLY A 294 -12.80 -15.17 -11.83
N ASP A 295 -13.41 -14.45 -12.79
CA ASP A 295 -13.08 -14.61 -14.20
C ASP A 295 -11.68 -13.98 -14.48
N PRO A 296 -10.70 -14.74 -14.95
CA PRO A 296 -9.38 -14.23 -15.29
C PRO A 296 -9.40 -13.06 -16.29
N ALA A 297 -10.37 -13.03 -17.20
CA ALA A 297 -10.54 -11.92 -18.14
C ALA A 297 -10.93 -10.61 -17.44
N VAL A 298 -11.63 -10.71 -16.30
CA VAL A 298 -12.05 -9.56 -15.47
C VAL A 298 -10.98 -9.24 -14.43
N THR A 299 -10.51 -10.24 -13.67
CA THR A 299 -9.54 -10.04 -12.58
C THR A 299 -8.15 -9.66 -13.07
N GLY A 300 -7.79 -10.10 -14.29
CA GLY A 300 -6.47 -9.87 -14.89
C GLY A 300 -5.37 -10.80 -14.35
N LYS A 301 -5.73 -11.82 -13.54
CA LYS A 301 -4.82 -12.86 -13.03
C LYS A 301 -5.50 -14.22 -13.02
N ILE A 302 -4.72 -15.27 -13.17
CA ILE A 302 -5.13 -16.65 -12.86
C ILE A 302 -4.83 -16.87 -11.38
N GLY A 303 -5.82 -17.29 -10.60
CA GLY A 303 -5.63 -17.54 -9.18
C GLY A 303 -4.81 -18.78 -8.91
N THR A 304 -3.96 -18.75 -7.92
CA THR A 304 -3.02 -19.82 -7.55
C THR A 304 -3.03 -20.19 -6.07
N ASP A 305 -3.93 -19.64 -5.26
CA ASP A 305 -3.99 -19.88 -3.81
C ASP A 305 -4.05 -21.37 -3.44
N ILE A 306 -4.76 -22.18 -4.24
CA ILE A 306 -4.86 -23.63 -4.02
C ILE A 306 -3.51 -24.30 -4.26
N GLN A 307 -2.85 -23.97 -5.37
CA GLN A 307 -1.55 -24.55 -5.77
C GLN A 307 -0.43 -24.15 -4.81
N ASP A 308 -0.48 -22.89 -4.38
CA ASP A 308 0.54 -22.27 -3.54
C ASP A 308 0.36 -22.59 -2.05
N ASN A 309 -0.56 -23.50 -1.70
CA ASN A 309 -0.86 -23.88 -0.31
C ASN A 309 -1.21 -22.69 0.58
N LYS A 310 -1.86 -21.65 0.04
CA LYS A 310 -2.16 -20.42 0.80
C LYS A 310 -3.22 -20.69 1.87
N CYS A 311 -3.03 -20.10 3.06
CA CYS A 311 -4.03 -20.06 4.11
C CYS A 311 -5.08 -19.00 3.73
N SER A 312 -5.95 -19.31 2.76
CA SER A 312 -7.01 -18.40 2.28
C SER A 312 -8.31 -18.58 3.06
N TRP A 313 -9.21 -17.59 2.98
CA TRP A 313 -10.53 -17.69 3.61
C TRP A 313 -11.32 -18.92 3.18
N LEU A 314 -11.24 -19.28 1.90
CA LEU A 314 -11.99 -20.43 1.35
C LEU A 314 -11.58 -21.74 2.00
N VAL A 315 -10.29 -22.02 2.12
CA VAL A 315 -9.82 -23.26 2.75
C VAL A 315 -10.13 -23.28 4.24
N VAL A 316 -9.96 -22.17 4.93
CA VAL A 316 -10.27 -22.07 6.37
C VAL A 316 -11.76 -22.30 6.62
N LYS A 317 -12.63 -21.68 5.81
CA LYS A 317 -14.09 -21.89 5.91
C LYS A 317 -14.50 -23.32 5.55
N ALA A 318 -13.86 -23.94 4.55
CA ALA A 318 -14.10 -25.32 4.22
C ALA A 318 -13.78 -26.24 5.40
N LEU A 319 -12.63 -26.05 6.05
CA LEU A 319 -12.18 -26.86 7.18
C LEU A 319 -13.15 -26.83 8.38
N GLU A 320 -13.95 -25.78 8.53
CA GLU A 320 -14.96 -25.68 9.59
C GLU A 320 -16.16 -26.61 9.38
N VAL A 321 -16.44 -27.07 8.14
CA VAL A 321 -17.69 -27.75 7.78
C VAL A 321 -17.49 -29.12 7.07
N LEU A 322 -16.23 -29.51 6.76
CA LEU A 322 -15.91 -30.76 6.06
C LEU A 322 -16.25 -32.00 6.88
N SER A 323 -16.78 -33.04 6.20
CA SER A 323 -16.77 -34.40 6.74
C SER A 323 -15.34 -34.95 6.79
N PRO A 324 -15.06 -36.03 7.56
CA PRO A 324 -13.74 -36.66 7.59
C PRO A 324 -13.26 -37.13 6.19
N GLU A 325 -14.15 -37.60 5.34
CA GLU A 325 -13.85 -38.07 3.96
C GLU A 325 -13.48 -36.85 3.08
N GLN A 326 -14.27 -35.77 3.17
CA GLN A 326 -13.99 -34.54 2.42
C GLN A 326 -12.69 -33.89 2.88
N ARG A 327 -12.39 -33.94 4.18
CA ARG A 327 -11.11 -33.46 4.72
C ARG A 327 -9.94 -34.24 4.14
N SER A 328 -10.03 -35.57 4.12
CA SER A 328 -8.99 -36.42 3.49
C SER A 328 -8.80 -36.11 2.00
N GLN A 329 -9.89 -35.80 1.30
CA GLN A 329 -9.83 -35.38 -0.11
C GLN A 329 -9.10 -34.04 -0.25
N LEU A 330 -9.41 -33.05 0.61
CA LEU A 330 -8.75 -31.75 0.60
C LEU A 330 -7.25 -31.89 0.91
N GLU A 331 -6.88 -32.64 1.94
CA GLU A 331 -5.47 -32.90 2.31
C GLU A 331 -4.68 -33.61 1.18
N ALA A 332 -5.34 -34.44 0.38
CA ALA A 332 -4.71 -35.10 -0.75
C ALA A 332 -4.48 -34.20 -1.98
N CYS A 333 -5.23 -33.07 -2.10
CA CYS A 333 -5.26 -32.26 -3.30
C CYS A 333 -4.73 -30.81 -3.09
N TYR A 334 -4.84 -30.24 -1.88
CA TYR A 334 -4.43 -28.87 -1.60
C TYR A 334 -2.90 -28.73 -1.66
N GLY A 335 -2.42 -27.59 -2.13
CA GLY A 335 -0.98 -27.32 -2.29
C GLY A 335 -0.32 -28.10 -3.43
N ARG A 336 -1.12 -28.59 -4.40
CA ARG A 336 -0.64 -29.29 -5.59
C ARG A 336 -0.91 -28.47 -6.84
N SER A 337 0.07 -28.44 -7.74
CA SER A 337 0.02 -27.62 -8.96
C SER A 337 -0.63 -28.34 -10.17
N ASP A 338 -0.97 -29.63 -10.05
CA ASP A 338 -1.63 -30.33 -11.14
C ASP A 338 -3.12 -29.95 -11.25
N ASP A 339 -3.59 -29.76 -12.48
CA ASP A 339 -4.96 -29.29 -12.77
C ASP A 339 -6.04 -30.22 -12.19
N SER A 340 -5.79 -31.53 -12.08
CA SER A 340 -6.74 -32.48 -11.51
C SER A 340 -6.97 -32.26 -10.04
N SER A 341 -5.89 -32.00 -9.28
CA SER A 341 -5.98 -31.68 -7.84
C SER A 341 -6.70 -30.36 -7.61
N VAL A 342 -6.36 -29.31 -8.38
CA VAL A 342 -7.02 -28.01 -8.32
C VAL A 342 -8.52 -28.14 -8.63
N ALA A 343 -8.89 -28.88 -9.68
CA ALA A 343 -10.28 -29.09 -10.06
C ALA A 343 -11.08 -29.78 -8.94
N LYS A 344 -10.51 -30.78 -8.26
CA LYS A 344 -11.16 -31.48 -7.14
C LYS A 344 -11.40 -30.55 -5.94
N VAL A 345 -10.44 -29.65 -5.63
CA VAL A 345 -10.64 -28.66 -4.55
C VAL A 345 -11.74 -27.67 -4.92
N LYS A 346 -11.78 -27.18 -6.17
CA LYS A 346 -12.85 -26.28 -6.64
C LYS A 346 -14.22 -26.96 -6.64
N GLU A 347 -14.30 -28.24 -7.02
CA GLU A 347 -15.53 -29.02 -6.94
C GLU A 347 -16.00 -29.19 -5.48
N LEU A 348 -15.07 -29.45 -4.56
CA LEU A 348 -15.36 -29.50 -3.13
C LEU A 348 -15.91 -28.17 -2.62
N TYR A 349 -15.30 -27.04 -2.98
CA TYR A 349 -15.79 -25.71 -2.62
C TYR A 349 -17.20 -25.43 -3.16
N ASN A 350 -17.51 -25.88 -4.39
CA ASN A 350 -18.85 -25.78 -4.96
C ASN A 350 -19.85 -26.66 -4.18
N THR A 351 -19.48 -27.90 -3.82
CA THR A 351 -20.31 -28.81 -3.02
C THR A 351 -20.62 -28.21 -1.64
N LEU A 352 -19.68 -27.52 -1.03
CA LEU A 352 -19.83 -26.81 0.24
C LEU A 352 -20.54 -25.46 0.10
N GLN A 353 -20.97 -25.08 -1.11
CA GLN A 353 -21.64 -23.81 -1.43
C GLN A 353 -20.84 -22.57 -1.00
N MET A 354 -19.49 -22.61 -1.12
CA MET A 354 -18.62 -21.48 -0.76
C MET A 354 -19.03 -20.15 -1.41
N PRO A 355 -19.48 -20.09 -2.69
CA PRO A 355 -19.99 -18.85 -3.28
C PRO A 355 -21.17 -18.24 -2.52
N THR A 356 -22.09 -19.07 -2.02
CA THR A 356 -23.25 -18.60 -1.23
C THR A 356 -22.81 -18.09 0.14
N LEU A 357 -21.88 -18.80 0.80
CA LEU A 357 -21.32 -18.36 2.08
C LEU A 357 -20.55 -17.03 1.95
N TYR A 358 -19.82 -16.87 0.83
CA TYR A 358 -19.14 -15.60 0.55
C TYR A 358 -20.15 -14.44 0.35
N GLN A 359 -21.22 -14.63 -0.41
CA GLN A 359 -22.24 -13.60 -0.60
C GLN A 359 -22.88 -13.16 0.74
N GLN A 360 -23.18 -14.11 1.62
CA GLN A 360 -23.69 -13.82 2.97
C GLN A 360 -22.68 -13.01 3.78
N TYR A 361 -21.40 -13.45 3.76
CA TYR A 361 -20.31 -12.74 4.42
C TYR A 361 -20.16 -11.30 3.90
N GLU A 362 -20.21 -11.10 2.58
CA GLU A 362 -20.07 -9.78 1.94
C GLU A 362 -21.15 -8.82 2.42
N GLU A 363 -22.42 -9.24 2.41
CA GLU A 363 -23.55 -8.43 2.88
C GLU A 363 -23.46 -8.10 4.38
N GLU A 364 -23.09 -9.08 5.20
CA GLU A 364 -22.92 -8.89 6.64
C GLU A 364 -21.75 -7.96 6.96
N SER A 365 -20.61 -8.11 6.27
CA SER A 365 -19.43 -7.27 6.45
C SER A 365 -19.71 -5.82 6.07
N TYR A 366 -20.42 -5.59 4.96
CA TYR A 366 -20.81 -4.23 4.58
C TYR A 366 -21.71 -3.55 5.61
N ARG A 367 -22.72 -4.27 6.15
CA ARG A 367 -23.57 -3.76 7.24
C ARG A 367 -22.77 -3.52 8.53
N ARG A 368 -21.83 -4.40 8.86
CA ARG A 368 -20.95 -4.24 10.01
C ARG A 368 -20.07 -3.01 9.86
N LEU A 369 -19.47 -2.79 8.69
CA LEU A 369 -18.68 -1.59 8.40
C LEU A 369 -19.49 -0.30 8.58
N GLN A 370 -20.74 -0.25 8.09
CA GLN A 370 -21.60 0.92 8.28
C GLN A 370 -21.84 1.22 9.76
N LYS A 371 -22.05 0.18 10.58
CA LYS A 371 -22.23 0.33 12.05
C LYS A 371 -20.94 0.80 12.72
N LEU A 372 -19.79 0.27 12.32
CA LEU A 372 -18.48 0.69 12.85
C LEU A 372 -18.19 2.15 12.54
N ILE A 373 -18.43 2.59 11.29
CA ILE A 373 -18.29 3.98 10.89
C ILE A 373 -19.17 4.90 11.75
N ALA A 374 -20.46 4.56 11.89
CA ALA A 374 -21.38 5.33 12.71
C ALA A 374 -20.98 5.41 14.19
N ARG A 375 -20.33 4.36 14.72
CA ARG A 375 -19.92 4.28 16.12
C ARG A 375 -18.59 4.98 16.39
N HIS A 376 -17.61 4.83 15.51
CA HIS A 376 -16.22 5.22 15.75
C HIS A 376 -15.79 6.51 15.03
N ALA A 377 -16.44 6.91 13.94
CA ALA A 377 -16.10 8.13 13.21
C ALA A 377 -16.94 9.33 13.69
N GLN A 378 -17.01 9.57 15.02
CA GLN A 378 -17.85 10.66 15.57
C GLN A 378 -17.26 12.06 15.27
N ASN A 379 -15.94 12.18 15.34
CA ASN A 379 -15.22 13.42 15.08
C ASN A 379 -14.51 13.43 13.71
N LEU A 380 -14.59 12.31 12.97
CA LEU A 380 -14.02 12.19 11.63
C LEU A 380 -15.14 12.21 10.58
N PRO A 381 -14.92 12.83 9.41
CA PRO A 381 -15.91 12.78 8.34
C PRO A 381 -16.18 11.33 7.90
N HIS A 382 -17.43 10.90 7.97
CA HIS A 382 -17.84 9.56 7.54
C HIS A 382 -17.47 9.27 6.09
N SER A 383 -17.43 10.31 5.24
CA SER A 383 -17.09 10.22 3.82
C SER A 383 -15.69 9.63 3.58
N VAL A 384 -14.71 9.88 4.47
CA VAL A 384 -13.38 9.25 4.41
C VAL A 384 -13.52 7.73 4.31
N PHE A 385 -14.34 7.14 5.17
CA PHE A 385 -14.51 5.69 5.25
C PHE A 385 -15.53 5.15 4.24
N LEU A 386 -16.64 5.85 4.04
CA LEU A 386 -17.70 5.42 3.12
C LEU A 386 -17.22 5.39 1.66
N ASN A 387 -16.32 6.27 1.27
CA ASN A 387 -15.74 6.27 -0.06
C ASN A 387 -14.87 5.02 -0.31
N PHE A 388 -14.17 4.53 0.70
CA PHE A 388 -13.46 3.24 0.64
C PHE A 388 -14.44 2.07 0.61
N ALA A 389 -15.39 2.03 1.54
CA ALA A 389 -16.38 0.95 1.62
C ALA A 389 -17.12 0.76 0.30
N LYS A 390 -17.51 1.85 -0.38
CA LYS A 390 -18.14 1.79 -1.71
C LYS A 390 -17.24 1.21 -2.79
N LYS A 391 -15.92 1.49 -2.74
CA LYS A 391 -14.96 0.98 -3.73
C LYS A 391 -14.71 -0.52 -3.60
N ILE A 392 -14.79 -1.06 -2.39
CA ILE A 392 -14.56 -2.48 -2.14
C ILE A 392 -15.83 -3.32 -2.19
N TYR A 393 -17.01 -2.74 -1.90
CA TYR A 393 -18.27 -3.48 -1.91
C TYR A 393 -18.69 -3.88 -3.33
N LYS A 394 -18.96 -5.18 -3.54
CA LYS A 394 -19.33 -5.78 -4.85
C LYS A 394 -18.37 -5.47 -5.99
N ARG A 395 -17.07 -5.34 -5.68
CA ARG A 395 -16.07 -5.20 -6.73
C ARG A 395 -15.90 -6.55 -7.46
N ASN A 396 -15.73 -6.48 -8.78
CA ASN A 396 -15.48 -7.66 -9.63
C ASN A 396 -14.01 -7.77 -10.05
N LYS A 397 -13.17 -6.82 -9.61
CA LYS A 397 -11.80 -6.71 -10.08
C LYS A 397 -10.88 -6.14 -8.99
#